data_e1c5214816587339adb4403e195d5de1
#
_entry.id   e1c5214816587339adb4403e195d5de1
#
_cell.length_a   1.000
_cell.length_b   1.000
_cell.length_c   1.000
_cell.angle_alpha   90.00
_cell.angle_beta   90.00
_cell.angle_gamma   90.00
#
_symmetry.space_group_name_H-M   'P 1'
#
loop_
_entity.id
_entity.type
_entity.pdbx_description
1 polymer ?
#
loop_
_entity_poly.entity_id
_entity_poly.type
_entity_poly.pdbx_seq_one_letter_code
_entity_poly.pdbx_strand_id
1 'polypeptide(L)'
;YEVDISTFARPRLSSFLLQFVPLAGLLSLHKSIEKETLLHALGFDTQVMKECIPESERSKCRFIARIHVSLWVIIVVVAILLNSIFPILFFLIPYYVGAPITRLWGLTQHIGLPADIKDHRYTCRSIYLNPFFSFLYWKMEYHIEHHMFPKVPSYNLPKLYELIKDQLPKKKTGLFDAYKEIIPAVLKQSKDSKYFIPVKITE
;
A
#
# COMPACT_ATOMS: atom_id res chain seq x y z
N TYR A 1 -15.07 3.79 -1.11
CA TYR A 1 -14.68 3.89 0.31
C TYR A 1 -13.23 4.34 0.33
N GLU A 2 -13.00 5.62 0.51
CA GLU A 2 -11.68 6.17 0.71
C GLU A 2 -11.28 5.86 2.16
N VAL A 3 -10.49 4.81 2.36
CA VAL A 3 -9.64 4.72 3.54
C VAL A 3 -8.90 6.05 3.61
N ASP A 4 -8.87 6.68 4.77
CA ASP A 4 -8.30 8.00 4.98
C ASP A 4 -6.90 8.14 4.35
N ILE A 5 -6.87 8.47 3.06
CA ILE A 5 -5.67 8.69 2.25
C ILE A 5 -4.83 9.80 2.88
N SER A 6 -5.45 10.68 3.70
CA SER A 6 -4.76 11.77 4.38
C SER A 6 -3.60 11.27 5.24
N THR A 7 -3.78 10.12 5.91
CA THR A 7 -2.73 9.50 6.73
C THR A 7 -1.56 9.00 5.90
N PHE A 8 -1.81 8.51 4.68
CA PHE A 8 -0.76 8.07 3.75
C PHE A 8 -0.12 9.25 3.00
N ALA A 9 -0.90 10.24 2.61
CA ALA A 9 -0.41 11.40 1.88
C ALA A 9 0.48 12.31 2.74
N ARG A 10 0.28 12.30 4.07
CA ARG A 10 0.97 13.16 5.04
C ARG A 10 1.53 12.38 6.23
N PRO A 11 2.46 11.45 6.02
CA PRO A 11 3.03 10.68 7.11
C PRO A 11 3.87 11.57 8.04
N ARG A 12 3.83 11.28 9.34
CA ARG A 12 4.83 11.85 10.26
C ARG A 12 6.22 11.40 9.81
N LEU A 13 7.23 12.26 9.92
CA LEU A 13 8.59 11.95 9.50
C LEU A 13 9.12 10.65 10.11
N SER A 14 8.88 10.42 11.41
CA SER A 14 9.25 9.17 12.08
C SER A 14 8.55 7.94 11.47
N SER A 15 7.26 8.05 11.17
CA SER A 15 6.49 6.98 10.53
C SER A 15 6.97 6.73 9.10
N PHE A 16 7.34 7.77 8.37
CA PHE A 16 7.92 7.66 7.04
C PHE A 16 9.25 6.89 7.07
N LEU A 17 10.16 7.26 7.98
CA LEU A 17 11.46 6.59 8.13
C LEU A 17 11.33 5.14 8.59
N LEU A 18 10.42 4.85 9.51
CA LEU A 18 10.15 3.48 9.99
C LEU A 18 9.68 2.54 8.88
N GLN A 19 9.09 3.05 7.80
CA GLN A 19 8.67 2.22 6.66
C GLN A 19 9.83 1.47 5.98
N PHE A 20 11.05 1.99 6.08
CA PHE A 20 12.24 1.41 5.46
C PHE A 20 13.02 0.49 6.40
N VAL A 21 12.60 0.36 7.65
CA VAL A 21 13.25 -0.52 8.62
C VAL A 21 12.67 -1.93 8.50
N PRO A 22 13.49 -2.96 8.20
CA PRO A 22 13.01 -4.34 8.22
C PRO A 22 12.41 -4.69 9.58
N LEU A 23 11.35 -5.50 9.57
CA LEU A 23 10.64 -5.93 10.77
C LEU A 23 9.94 -4.82 11.58
N ALA A 24 10.00 -3.54 11.16
CA ALA A 24 9.30 -2.46 11.87
C ALA A 24 7.79 -2.69 11.94
N GLY A 25 7.23 -3.44 10.99
CA GLY A 25 5.83 -3.88 11.03
C GLY A 25 5.50 -4.72 12.27
N LEU A 26 6.44 -5.52 12.77
CA LEU A 26 6.27 -6.31 14.00
C LEU A 26 6.20 -5.42 15.25
N LEU A 27 6.92 -4.29 15.25
CA LEU A 27 6.91 -3.32 16.35
C LEU A 27 5.61 -2.51 16.41
N SER A 28 4.86 -2.44 15.32
CA SER A 28 3.60 -1.69 15.21
C SER A 28 2.35 -2.58 15.25
N LEU A 29 2.42 -3.74 15.90
CA LEU A 29 1.30 -4.71 16.01
C LEU A 29 -0.02 -4.08 16.49
N HIS A 30 0.03 -2.91 17.11
CA HIS A 30 -1.16 -2.22 17.61
C HIS A 30 -2.11 -1.71 16.51
N LYS A 31 -1.60 -1.49 15.29
CA LYS A 31 -2.36 -1.04 14.11
C LYS A 31 -2.08 -1.91 12.88
N SER A 32 -1.70 -3.16 13.07
CA SER A 32 -1.27 -4.02 12.00
C SER A 32 -2.43 -4.79 11.36
N ILE A 33 -2.24 -5.15 10.10
CA ILE A 33 -3.15 -6.05 9.36
C ILE A 33 -3.29 -7.39 10.10
N GLU A 34 -2.23 -7.86 10.77
CA GLU A 34 -2.23 -9.09 11.54
C GLU A 34 -3.21 -9.04 12.72
N LYS A 35 -3.25 -7.92 13.45
CA LYS A 35 -4.22 -7.73 14.54
C LYS A 35 -5.66 -7.75 14.01
N GLU A 36 -5.92 -7.01 12.93
CA GLU A 36 -7.25 -7.02 12.29
C GLU A 36 -7.62 -8.44 11.85
N THR A 37 -6.70 -9.16 11.20
CA THR A 37 -6.91 -10.55 10.77
C THR A 37 -7.22 -11.48 11.95
N LEU A 38 -6.49 -11.36 13.06
CA LEU A 38 -6.74 -12.16 14.27
C LEU A 38 -8.11 -11.85 14.88
N LEU A 39 -8.47 -10.58 15.00
CA LEU A 39 -9.77 -10.17 15.54
C LEU A 39 -10.93 -10.69 14.66
N HIS A 40 -10.80 -10.57 13.33
CA HIS A 40 -11.80 -11.09 12.39
C HIS A 40 -11.90 -12.62 12.45
N ALA A 41 -10.77 -13.34 12.56
CA ALA A 41 -10.78 -14.80 12.73
C ALA A 41 -11.51 -15.24 14.01
N LEU A 42 -11.34 -14.48 15.10
CA LEU A 42 -12.04 -14.68 16.38
C LEU A 42 -13.52 -14.28 16.33
N GLY A 43 -13.97 -13.64 15.25
CA GLY A 43 -15.38 -13.27 15.05
C GLY A 43 -15.73 -11.82 15.36
N PHE A 44 -14.75 -10.98 15.73
CA PHE A 44 -14.98 -9.57 16.02
C PHE A 44 -15.05 -8.73 14.73
N ASP A 45 -16.06 -7.88 14.62
CA ASP A 45 -16.16 -6.86 13.58
C ASP A 45 -15.47 -5.58 14.08
N THR A 46 -14.30 -5.31 13.58
CA THR A 46 -13.56 -4.08 13.93
C THR A 46 -14.20 -2.85 13.27
N GLN A 47 -13.76 -1.66 13.69
CA GLN A 47 -14.24 -0.41 13.10
C GLN A 47 -13.99 -0.37 11.60
N VAL A 48 -12.79 -0.77 11.16
CA VAL A 48 -12.41 -0.84 9.74
C VAL A 48 -13.36 -1.75 8.95
N MET A 49 -13.67 -2.94 9.49
CA MET A 49 -14.61 -3.85 8.83
C MET A 49 -16.01 -3.23 8.73
N LYS A 50 -16.49 -2.56 9.77
CA LYS A 50 -17.82 -1.93 9.78
C LYS A 50 -17.95 -0.81 8.76
N GLU A 51 -16.88 -0.03 8.57
CA GLU A 51 -16.85 1.09 7.62
C GLU A 51 -16.65 0.65 6.16
N CYS A 52 -15.82 -0.38 5.94
CA CYS A 52 -15.40 -0.76 4.59
C CYS A 52 -16.18 -1.94 3.99
N ILE A 53 -16.78 -2.80 4.82
CA ILE A 53 -17.38 -4.06 4.35
C ILE A 53 -18.89 -4.08 4.64
N PRO A 54 -19.73 -4.25 3.60
CA PRO A 54 -21.16 -4.45 3.78
C PRO A 54 -21.46 -5.60 4.74
N GLU A 55 -22.49 -5.48 5.55
CA GLU A 55 -22.83 -6.47 6.59
C GLU A 55 -23.01 -7.88 6.01
N SER A 56 -23.63 -7.99 4.84
CA SER A 56 -23.83 -9.26 4.11
C SER A 56 -22.51 -9.97 3.74
N GLU A 57 -21.39 -9.26 3.64
CA GLU A 57 -20.10 -9.82 3.23
C GLU A 57 -19.13 -10.06 4.41
N ARG A 58 -19.46 -9.56 5.61
CA ARG A 58 -18.57 -9.68 6.78
C ARG A 58 -18.31 -11.13 7.19
N SER A 59 -19.27 -12.03 7.00
CA SER A 59 -19.08 -13.45 7.27
C SER A 59 -17.99 -14.08 6.38
N LYS A 60 -17.91 -13.68 5.11
CA LYS A 60 -16.87 -14.13 4.18
C LYS A 60 -15.49 -13.61 4.61
N CYS A 61 -15.41 -12.32 5.03
CA CYS A 61 -14.17 -11.76 5.55
C CYS A 61 -13.68 -12.51 6.79
N ARG A 62 -14.57 -12.82 7.74
CA ARG A 62 -14.21 -13.63 8.91
C ARG A 62 -13.76 -15.04 8.54
N PHE A 63 -14.40 -15.66 7.55
CA PHE A 63 -14.00 -16.98 7.05
C PHE A 63 -12.59 -16.94 6.44
N ILE A 64 -12.31 -15.97 5.57
CA ILE A 64 -10.98 -15.78 4.97
C ILE A 64 -9.92 -15.51 6.05
N ALA A 65 -10.24 -14.68 7.03
CA ALA A 65 -9.34 -14.42 8.16
C ALA A 65 -8.99 -15.71 8.93
N ARG A 66 -9.96 -16.61 9.16
CA ARG A 66 -9.72 -17.91 9.77
C ARG A 66 -8.79 -18.78 8.94
N ILE A 67 -8.95 -18.79 7.60
CA ILE A 67 -8.02 -19.50 6.71
C ILE A 67 -6.60 -18.95 6.89
N HIS A 68 -6.40 -17.64 6.87
CA HIS A 68 -5.07 -17.04 7.06
C HIS A 68 -4.44 -17.40 8.40
N VAL A 69 -5.19 -17.28 9.49
CA VAL A 69 -4.70 -17.64 10.83
C VAL A 69 -4.39 -19.14 10.91
N SER A 70 -5.23 -19.99 10.32
CA SER A 70 -4.97 -21.44 10.26
C SER A 70 -3.67 -21.76 9.51
N LEU A 71 -3.40 -21.07 8.39
CA LEU A 71 -2.12 -21.22 7.67
C LEU A 71 -0.93 -20.81 8.53
N TRP A 72 -1.02 -19.69 9.26
CA TRP A 72 0.05 -19.30 10.18
C TRP A 72 0.29 -20.36 11.26
N VAL A 73 -0.78 -20.89 11.86
CA VAL A 73 -0.68 -21.96 12.87
C VAL A 73 -0.06 -23.22 12.26
N ILE A 74 -0.49 -23.63 11.06
CA ILE A 74 0.07 -24.80 10.36
C ILE A 74 1.56 -24.63 10.12
N ILE A 75 2.02 -23.46 9.68
CA ILE A 75 3.45 -23.20 9.44
C ILE A 75 4.25 -23.36 10.74
N VAL A 76 3.74 -22.84 11.86
CA VAL A 76 4.38 -22.97 13.17
C VAL A 76 4.39 -24.44 13.62
N VAL A 77 3.28 -25.14 13.51
CA VAL A 77 3.19 -26.58 13.85
C VAL A 77 4.16 -27.40 13.02
N VAL A 78 4.24 -27.17 11.69
CA VAL A 78 5.19 -27.86 10.82
C VAL A 78 6.64 -27.56 11.23
N ALA A 79 6.95 -26.33 11.60
CA ALA A 79 8.29 -25.99 12.10
C ALA A 79 8.65 -26.76 13.37
N ILE A 80 7.71 -26.90 14.30
CA ILE A 80 7.89 -27.69 15.53
C ILE A 80 8.07 -29.18 15.21
N LEU A 81 7.19 -29.77 14.39
CA LEU A 81 7.24 -31.18 14.04
C LEU A 81 8.52 -31.56 13.28
N LEU A 82 9.03 -30.67 12.44
CA LEU A 82 10.28 -30.86 11.71
C LEU A 82 11.52 -30.49 12.55
N ASN A 83 11.34 -29.99 13.77
CA ASN A 83 12.40 -29.40 14.58
C ASN A 83 13.28 -28.43 13.76
N SER A 84 12.64 -27.57 12.98
CA SER A 84 13.29 -26.71 11.99
C SER A 84 12.63 -25.34 11.93
N ILE A 85 13.43 -24.29 11.91
CA ILE A 85 12.95 -22.90 11.74
C ILE A 85 12.64 -22.55 10.28
N PHE A 86 13.06 -23.37 9.32
CA PHE A 86 12.91 -23.08 7.88
C PHE A 86 11.47 -22.76 7.45
N PRO A 87 10.41 -23.47 7.89
CA PRO A 87 9.05 -23.11 7.52
C PRO A 87 8.70 -21.66 7.91
N ILE A 88 9.11 -21.20 9.08
CA ILE A 88 8.89 -19.81 9.54
C ILE A 88 9.70 -18.83 8.68
N LEU A 89 10.99 -19.13 8.45
CA LEU A 89 11.88 -18.27 7.65
C LEU A 89 11.42 -18.11 6.22
N PHE A 90 10.87 -19.16 5.59
CA PHE A 90 10.48 -19.11 4.18
C PHE A 90 9.05 -18.64 3.96
N PHE A 91 8.14 -18.80 4.91
CA PHE A 91 6.72 -18.48 4.71
C PHE A 91 6.20 -17.30 5.53
N LEU A 92 6.74 -17.04 6.74
CA LEU A 92 6.29 -15.92 7.55
C LEU A 92 7.22 -14.70 7.44
N ILE A 93 8.52 -14.90 7.54
CA ILE A 93 9.51 -13.80 7.57
C ILE A 93 9.59 -13.00 6.26
N PRO A 94 9.45 -13.58 5.05
CA PRO A 94 9.58 -12.82 3.80
C PRO A 94 8.62 -11.66 3.69
N TYR A 95 7.42 -11.77 4.26
CA TYR A 95 6.46 -10.68 4.31
C TYR A 95 7.05 -9.44 5.02
N TYR A 96 7.68 -9.63 6.17
CA TYR A 96 8.23 -8.54 6.97
C TYR A 96 9.56 -8.00 6.43
N VAL A 97 10.39 -8.85 5.86
CA VAL A 97 11.67 -8.46 5.27
C VAL A 97 11.47 -7.80 3.89
N GLY A 98 10.51 -8.29 3.11
CA GLY A 98 10.17 -7.74 1.80
C GLY A 98 9.40 -6.42 1.84
N ALA A 99 8.68 -6.15 2.93
CA ALA A 99 7.85 -4.95 3.06
C ALA A 99 8.60 -3.63 2.79
N PRO A 100 9.82 -3.38 3.30
CA PRO A 100 10.57 -2.16 2.99
C PRO A 100 10.83 -1.98 1.50
N ILE A 101 11.07 -3.05 0.76
CA ILE A 101 11.32 -3.01 -0.69
C ILE A 101 10.07 -2.59 -1.44
N THR A 102 8.92 -3.21 -1.13
CA THR A 102 7.65 -2.86 -1.77
C THR A 102 7.21 -1.44 -1.42
N ARG A 103 7.54 -0.95 -0.23
CA ARG A 103 7.27 0.42 0.21
C ARG A 103 8.06 1.47 -0.54
N LEU A 104 9.25 1.15 -1.07
CA LEU A 104 9.97 2.07 -1.95
C LEU A 104 9.09 2.54 -3.12
N TRP A 105 8.25 1.67 -3.67
CA TRP A 105 7.32 2.04 -4.75
C TRP A 105 6.00 2.57 -4.19
N GLY A 106 5.41 1.89 -3.21
CA GLY A 106 4.11 2.25 -2.64
C GLY A 106 4.06 3.67 -2.06
N LEU A 107 5.13 4.10 -1.39
CA LEU A 107 5.21 5.46 -0.83
C LEU A 107 5.24 6.56 -1.91
N THR A 108 5.62 6.23 -3.15
CA THR A 108 5.58 7.21 -4.24
C THR A 108 4.17 7.56 -4.68
N GLN A 109 3.19 6.73 -4.36
CA GLN A 109 1.85 6.81 -4.93
C GLN A 109 1.04 8.01 -4.45
N HIS A 110 1.11 8.36 -3.16
CA HIS A 110 0.25 9.39 -2.55
C HIS A 110 1.01 10.45 -1.77
N ILE A 111 2.25 10.16 -1.30
CA ILE A 111 2.94 11.06 -0.37
C ILE A 111 3.18 12.42 -0.99
N GLY A 112 2.88 13.43 -0.20
CA GLY A 112 3.04 14.83 -0.55
C GLY A 112 1.91 15.41 -1.40
N LEU A 113 0.97 14.60 -1.89
CA LEU A 113 -0.15 15.03 -2.73
C LEU A 113 -1.38 15.41 -1.88
N PRO A 114 -2.35 16.15 -2.45
CA PRO A 114 -3.65 16.39 -1.81
C PRO A 114 -4.38 15.08 -1.51
N ALA A 115 -5.18 15.03 -0.45
CA ALA A 115 -5.91 13.84 -0.04
C ALA A 115 -7.43 13.96 -0.25
N ASP A 116 -7.98 15.17 -0.11
CA ASP A 116 -9.44 15.37 -0.05
C ASP A 116 -10.03 15.85 -1.40
N ILE A 117 -9.47 15.36 -2.52
CA ILE A 117 -9.92 15.70 -3.87
C ILE A 117 -10.42 14.42 -4.53
N LYS A 118 -11.64 14.47 -5.09
CA LYS A 118 -12.25 13.30 -5.77
C LYS A 118 -11.54 12.89 -7.07
N ASP A 119 -10.87 13.84 -7.71
CA ASP A 119 -10.13 13.58 -8.94
C ASP A 119 -8.77 12.98 -8.63
N HIS A 120 -8.63 11.68 -8.88
CA HIS A 120 -7.43 10.91 -8.59
C HIS A 120 -6.18 11.38 -9.35
N ARG A 121 -6.34 12.18 -10.41
CA ARG A 121 -5.21 12.80 -11.12
C ARG A 121 -4.41 13.76 -10.23
N TYR A 122 -5.04 14.31 -9.20
CA TYR A 122 -4.41 15.22 -8.23
C TYR A 122 -3.93 14.51 -6.96
N THR A 123 -4.50 13.34 -6.62
CA THR A 123 -4.24 12.65 -5.35
C THR A 123 -3.31 11.45 -5.48
N CYS A 124 -3.00 11.06 -6.72
CA CYS A 124 -2.16 9.91 -7.02
C CYS A 124 -0.97 10.31 -7.92
N ARG A 125 0.07 9.49 -7.89
CA ARG A 125 1.25 9.63 -8.75
C ARG A 125 1.54 8.32 -9.45
N SER A 126 1.74 8.37 -10.76
CA SER A 126 2.28 7.27 -11.56
C SER A 126 3.76 7.51 -11.86
N ILE A 127 4.55 6.44 -11.87
CA ILE A 127 6.00 6.48 -12.14
C ILE A 127 6.38 5.49 -13.24
N TYR A 128 7.55 5.64 -13.86
CA TYR A 128 8.12 4.62 -14.72
C TYR A 128 8.94 3.62 -13.91
N LEU A 129 8.72 2.33 -14.18
CA LEU A 129 9.57 1.23 -13.69
C LEU A 129 10.08 0.43 -14.88
N ASN A 130 11.23 -0.22 -14.73
CA ASN A 130 11.69 -1.19 -15.72
C ASN A 130 10.76 -2.41 -15.74
N PRO A 131 10.74 -3.21 -16.82
CA PRO A 131 9.80 -4.32 -17.00
C PRO A 131 9.84 -5.37 -15.87
N PHE A 132 11.02 -5.63 -15.30
CA PHE A 132 11.19 -6.60 -14.22
C PHE A 132 10.50 -6.12 -12.92
N PHE A 133 10.79 -4.90 -12.47
CA PHE A 133 10.14 -4.36 -11.27
C PHE A 133 8.66 -4.06 -11.50
N SER A 134 8.27 -3.64 -12.70
CA SER A 134 6.89 -3.46 -13.09
C SER A 134 6.09 -4.76 -13.01
N PHE A 135 6.69 -5.89 -13.40
CA PHE A 135 6.09 -7.23 -13.24
C PHE A 135 5.96 -7.59 -11.76
N LEU A 136 7.01 -7.45 -10.95
CA LEU A 136 6.98 -7.73 -9.51
C LEU A 136 6.00 -6.84 -8.75
N TYR A 137 5.78 -5.62 -9.23
CA TYR A 137 4.87 -4.66 -8.61
C TYR A 137 3.45 -4.70 -9.20
N TRP A 138 3.13 -5.71 -10.00
CA TRP A 138 1.80 -5.91 -10.60
C TRP A 138 1.29 -4.71 -11.39
N LYS A 139 2.16 -3.98 -12.08
CA LYS A 139 1.84 -2.74 -12.80
C LYS A 139 1.25 -1.63 -11.93
N MET A 140 1.43 -1.69 -10.61
CA MET A 140 0.91 -0.67 -9.68
C MET A 140 1.65 0.68 -9.75
N GLU A 141 2.68 0.79 -10.56
CA GLU A 141 3.28 2.06 -10.97
C GLU A 141 2.35 2.91 -11.86
N TYR A 142 1.30 2.31 -12.44
CA TYR A 142 0.18 2.98 -13.13
C TYR A 142 -0.93 3.32 -12.12
N HIS A 143 -0.59 4.06 -11.07
CA HIS A 143 -1.45 4.19 -9.90
C HIS A 143 -2.62 5.15 -10.09
N ILE A 144 -2.45 6.21 -10.88
CA ILE A 144 -3.53 7.12 -11.26
C ILE A 144 -4.58 6.34 -12.05
N GLU A 145 -4.14 5.58 -13.05
CA GLU A 145 -4.98 4.79 -13.93
C GLU A 145 -5.74 3.72 -13.14
N HIS A 146 -5.08 3.10 -12.17
CA HIS A 146 -5.71 2.14 -11.27
C HIS A 146 -6.83 2.77 -10.43
N HIS A 147 -6.60 3.95 -9.85
CA HIS A 147 -7.62 4.65 -9.06
C HIS A 147 -8.78 5.16 -9.90
N MET A 148 -8.50 5.68 -11.11
CA MET A 148 -9.55 6.14 -12.02
C MET A 148 -10.43 4.99 -12.55
N PHE A 149 -9.83 3.81 -12.78
CA PHE A 149 -10.49 2.66 -13.38
C PHE A 149 -10.18 1.35 -12.61
N PRO A 150 -10.63 1.20 -11.36
CA PRO A 150 -10.24 0.11 -10.48
C PRO A 150 -10.67 -1.28 -10.96
N LYS A 151 -11.59 -1.37 -11.91
CA LYS A 151 -12.03 -2.63 -12.53
C LYS A 151 -11.12 -3.11 -13.65
N VAL A 152 -10.18 -2.28 -14.11
CA VAL A 152 -9.22 -2.67 -15.16
C VAL A 152 -8.13 -3.55 -14.52
N PRO A 153 -7.93 -4.77 -15.02
CA PRO A 153 -6.89 -5.65 -14.52
C PRO A 153 -5.49 -5.03 -14.68
N SER A 154 -4.60 -5.30 -13.74
CA SER A 154 -3.25 -4.70 -13.68
C SER A 154 -2.45 -4.85 -14.98
N TYR A 155 -2.55 -6.00 -15.66
CA TYR A 155 -1.86 -6.25 -16.93
C TYR A 155 -2.37 -5.39 -18.10
N ASN A 156 -3.54 -4.76 -17.98
CA ASN A 156 -4.09 -3.83 -18.98
C ASN A 156 -3.86 -2.36 -18.63
N LEU A 157 -3.36 -2.02 -17.45
CA LEU A 157 -3.08 -0.63 -17.07
C LEU A 157 -2.12 0.09 -18.03
N PRO A 158 -1.06 -0.56 -18.58
CA PRO A 158 -0.23 0.08 -19.60
C PRO A 158 -1.00 0.48 -20.86
N LYS A 159 -1.95 -0.34 -21.31
CA LYS A 159 -2.80 -0.02 -22.47
C LYS A 159 -3.77 1.12 -22.16
N LEU A 160 -4.35 1.11 -20.95
CA LEU A 160 -5.19 2.20 -20.49
C LEU A 160 -4.42 3.52 -20.47
N TYR A 161 -3.20 3.51 -19.91
CA TYR A 161 -2.34 4.70 -19.90
C TYR A 161 -2.16 5.30 -21.30
N GLU A 162 -1.85 4.49 -22.31
CA GLU A 162 -1.67 4.99 -23.68
C GLU A 162 -2.94 5.68 -24.26
N LEU A 163 -4.13 5.26 -23.79
CA LEU A 163 -5.40 5.84 -24.24
C LEU A 163 -5.72 7.19 -23.56
N ILE A 164 -5.23 7.42 -22.34
CA ILE A 164 -5.63 8.58 -21.52
C ILE A 164 -4.45 9.47 -21.11
N LYS A 165 -3.21 9.16 -21.52
CA LYS A 165 -1.99 9.83 -21.07
C LYS A 165 -2.00 11.35 -21.25
N ASP A 166 -2.67 11.83 -22.29
CA ASP A 166 -2.79 13.28 -22.57
C ASP A 166 -3.67 14.01 -21.57
N GLN A 167 -4.48 13.27 -20.78
CA GLN A 167 -5.34 13.78 -19.73
C GLN A 167 -4.73 13.65 -18.33
N LEU A 168 -3.54 13.05 -18.23
CA LEU A 168 -2.88 12.73 -16.95
C LEU A 168 -1.72 13.68 -16.65
N PRO A 169 -1.38 13.87 -15.36
CA PRO A 169 -0.13 14.49 -14.99
C PRO A 169 1.05 13.71 -15.56
N LYS A 170 2.12 14.43 -15.88
CA LYS A 170 3.34 13.79 -16.40
C LYS A 170 3.87 12.74 -15.43
N LYS A 171 4.02 11.51 -15.93
CA LYS A 171 4.60 10.39 -15.20
C LYS A 171 6.04 10.70 -14.75
N LYS A 172 6.39 10.37 -13.50
CA LYS A 172 7.77 10.52 -13.03
C LYS A 172 8.67 9.48 -13.68
N THR A 173 9.91 9.87 -14.00
CA THR A 173 10.85 9.02 -14.74
C THR A 173 11.37 7.82 -13.95
N GLY A 174 11.05 7.73 -12.66
CA GLY A 174 11.39 6.61 -11.78
C GLY A 174 11.36 7.01 -10.32
N LEU A 175 11.85 6.11 -9.46
CA LEU A 175 11.89 6.31 -8.01
C LEU A 175 12.66 7.57 -7.61
N PHE A 176 13.84 7.77 -8.17
CA PHE A 176 14.68 8.91 -7.81
C PHE A 176 14.02 10.25 -8.11
N ASP A 177 13.36 10.37 -9.26
CA ASP A 177 12.61 11.55 -9.63
C ASP A 177 11.40 11.79 -8.71
N ALA A 178 10.69 10.72 -8.32
CA ALA A 178 9.61 10.82 -7.36
C ALA A 178 10.10 11.25 -5.96
N TYR A 179 11.18 10.65 -5.46
CA TYR A 179 11.71 10.96 -4.12
C TYR A 179 12.36 12.33 -4.02
N LYS A 180 12.90 12.90 -5.10
CA LYS A 180 13.34 14.31 -5.14
C LYS A 180 12.21 15.28 -4.79
N GLU A 181 10.99 14.93 -5.11
CA GLU A 181 9.80 15.73 -4.79
C GLU A 181 9.22 15.38 -3.42
N ILE A 182 9.18 14.07 -3.09
CA ILE A 182 8.58 13.56 -1.87
C ILE A 182 9.34 14.00 -0.62
N ILE A 183 10.67 13.85 -0.59
CA ILE A 183 11.47 14.14 0.61
C ILE A 183 11.32 15.61 1.06
N PRO A 184 11.48 16.61 0.19
CA PRO A 184 11.23 18.00 0.57
C PRO A 184 9.78 18.25 1.00
N ALA A 185 8.80 17.56 0.38
CA ALA A 185 7.41 17.70 0.74
C ALA A 185 7.11 17.19 2.15
N VAL A 186 7.62 16.00 2.52
CA VAL A 186 7.47 15.46 3.87
C VAL A 186 8.09 16.38 4.92
N LEU A 187 9.27 16.95 4.63
CA LEU A 187 9.92 17.93 5.52
C LEU A 187 9.12 19.23 5.65
N LYS A 188 8.49 19.70 4.58
CA LYS A 188 7.60 20.87 4.65
C LYS A 188 6.32 20.55 5.41
N GLN A 189 5.70 19.39 5.15
CA GLN A 189 4.50 18.93 5.83
C GLN A 189 4.70 18.72 7.34
N SER A 190 5.91 18.43 7.79
CA SER A 190 6.23 18.35 9.22
C SER A 190 6.13 19.72 9.93
N LYS A 191 6.27 20.84 9.19
CA LYS A 191 6.19 22.22 9.68
C LYS A 191 4.85 22.87 9.33
N ASP A 192 4.28 22.54 8.18
CA ASP A 192 3.00 23.06 7.69
C ASP A 192 2.12 21.88 7.23
N SER A 193 1.17 21.50 8.05
CA SER A 193 0.24 20.40 7.79
C SER A 193 -0.68 20.63 6.58
N LYS A 194 -0.80 21.87 6.10
CA LYS A 194 -1.61 22.22 4.93
C LYS A 194 -0.82 22.16 3.61
N TYR A 195 0.50 22.02 3.69
CA TYR A 195 1.32 21.94 2.49
C TYR A 195 1.04 20.66 1.68
N PHE A 196 0.94 20.79 0.39
CA PHE A 196 0.96 19.69 -0.58
C PHE A 196 1.66 20.12 -1.87
N ILE A 197 2.13 19.13 -2.63
CA ILE A 197 2.76 19.34 -3.93
C ILE A 197 1.68 19.70 -4.95
N PRO A 198 1.78 20.86 -5.65
CA PRO A 198 0.83 21.21 -6.69
C PRO A 198 0.99 20.28 -7.90
N VAL A 199 -0.10 19.69 -8.33
CA VAL A 199 -0.15 18.83 -9.53
C VAL A 199 -0.60 19.68 -10.73
N LYS A 200 0.16 19.62 -11.82
CA LYS A 200 -0.20 20.26 -13.09
C LYS A 200 -0.69 19.18 -14.07
N ILE A 201 -1.88 19.33 -14.55
CA ILE A 201 -2.42 18.58 -15.69
C ILE A 201 -2.22 19.48 -16.91
N THR A 202 -1.54 18.99 -17.93
CA THR A 202 -1.47 19.68 -19.24
C THR A 202 -2.85 19.60 -19.89
N GLU A 203 -3.47 20.78 -20.08
CA GLU A 203 -4.68 20.92 -20.88
C GLU A 203 -4.39 20.65 -22.35
#